data_0f62ef2a04c30d8c518e0f28312756c0
#
_entry.id   0f62ef2a04c30d8c518e0f28312756c0
#
_cell.length_a   1.000
_cell.length_b   1.000
_cell.length_c   1.000
_cell.angle_alpha   90.00
_cell.angle_beta   90.00
_cell.angle_gamma   90.00
#
_symmetry.space_group_name_H-M   'P 1'
#
loop_
_entity.id
_entity.type
_entity.pdbx_description
1 polymer ?
#
loop_
_entity_poly.entity_id
_entity_poly.type
_entity_poly.pdbx_seq_one_letter_code
_entity_poly.pdbx_strand_id
1 'polypeptide(L)'
;KRTVKPELWSQAKERCTGKDSKSVEVNRYLESVKLRLYEIHRTLEDENKLINPIEIKRRFLGLDEKHKMFFEVFQEHNDKCRELIGKDYAKVTISRFDTCLKYFKEMLLKQYHLKDIPMKEINNAIIQNYIHFLKSKKNLQENTVIRYMKVVKKITNMALANNWIDKNPFMNIHFHEQEVHKEFLTKEELEILRTKVFNVPRLE
;
A
#
# COMPACT_ATOMS: atom_id res chain seq x y z
N LYS A 1 -25.25 -18.59 -7.74
CA LYS A 1 -26.30 -18.69 -8.76
C LYS A 1 -27.66 -18.60 -8.07
N ARG A 2 -28.55 -17.68 -8.50
CA ARG A 2 -29.94 -17.61 -8.08
C ARG A 2 -30.76 -18.21 -9.21
N THR A 3 -31.58 -19.18 -8.87
CA THR A 3 -32.43 -19.91 -9.86
C THR A 3 -33.89 -19.71 -9.51
N VAL A 4 -34.71 -19.48 -10.50
CA VAL A 4 -36.14 -19.31 -10.39
C VAL A 4 -36.82 -20.34 -11.30
N LYS A 5 -38.01 -20.84 -10.92
CA LYS A 5 -38.80 -21.68 -11.77
C LYS A 5 -39.23 -20.90 -13.03
N PRO A 6 -39.12 -21.45 -14.24
CA PRO A 6 -39.47 -20.75 -15.48
C PRO A 6 -40.89 -20.18 -15.47
N GLU A 7 -41.83 -20.87 -14.86
CA GLU A 7 -43.25 -20.49 -14.75
C GLU A 7 -43.47 -19.16 -13.95
N LEU A 8 -42.53 -18.84 -13.05
CA LEU A 8 -42.57 -17.61 -12.22
C LEU A 8 -41.84 -16.44 -12.87
N TRP A 9 -41.21 -16.62 -14.03
CA TRP A 9 -40.48 -15.56 -14.72
C TRP A 9 -41.35 -14.95 -15.84
N SER A 10 -41.51 -13.64 -15.82
CA SER A 10 -42.16 -12.90 -16.91
C SER A 10 -41.12 -12.24 -17.79
N GLN A 11 -40.97 -12.70 -19.02
CA GLN A 11 -40.05 -12.12 -20.01
C GLN A 11 -40.42 -10.65 -20.31
N ALA A 12 -41.72 -10.36 -20.45
CA ALA A 12 -42.19 -9.01 -20.75
C ALA A 12 -41.97 -8.01 -19.64
N LYS A 13 -41.94 -8.45 -18.38
CA LYS A 13 -41.67 -7.59 -17.20
C LYS A 13 -40.25 -7.69 -16.68
N GLU A 14 -39.42 -8.59 -17.24
CA GLU A 14 -38.07 -8.90 -16.82
C GLU A 14 -37.94 -9.12 -15.29
N ARG A 15 -38.94 -9.76 -14.69
CA ARG A 15 -39.05 -10.01 -13.25
C ARG A 15 -39.89 -11.24 -12.91
N CYS A 16 -39.70 -11.70 -11.67
CA CYS A 16 -40.55 -12.77 -11.15
C CYS A 16 -41.96 -12.22 -10.82
N THR A 17 -43.00 -13.00 -11.19
CA THR A 17 -44.42 -12.69 -10.92
C THR A 17 -44.93 -13.35 -9.65
N GLY A 18 -44.21 -14.32 -9.08
CA GLY A 18 -44.55 -15.00 -7.83
C GLY A 18 -44.52 -14.08 -6.63
N LYS A 19 -45.41 -14.33 -5.64
CA LYS A 19 -45.45 -13.62 -4.35
C LYS A 19 -44.69 -14.38 -3.26
N ASP A 20 -44.04 -15.48 -3.57
CA ASP A 20 -43.23 -16.27 -2.68
C ASP A 20 -41.92 -15.54 -2.28
N SER A 21 -41.39 -15.87 -1.13
CA SER A 21 -40.19 -15.24 -0.56
C SER A 21 -39.00 -15.26 -1.55
N LYS A 22 -38.83 -16.33 -2.33
CA LYS A 22 -37.74 -16.47 -3.31
C LYS A 22 -37.93 -15.52 -4.49
N SER A 23 -39.14 -15.37 -5.02
CA SER A 23 -39.46 -14.43 -6.10
C SER A 23 -39.23 -12.98 -5.67
N VAL A 24 -39.61 -12.64 -4.44
CA VAL A 24 -39.37 -11.32 -3.86
C VAL A 24 -37.87 -11.05 -3.69
N GLU A 25 -37.11 -12.03 -3.20
CA GLU A 25 -35.64 -11.90 -3.04
C GLU A 25 -34.95 -11.71 -4.39
N VAL A 26 -35.33 -12.46 -5.40
CA VAL A 26 -34.77 -12.33 -6.77
C VAL A 26 -35.08 -10.94 -7.35
N ASN A 27 -36.33 -10.50 -7.24
CA ASN A 27 -36.69 -9.16 -7.71
C ASN A 27 -35.93 -8.06 -7.02
N ARG A 28 -35.75 -8.15 -5.69
CA ARG A 28 -34.97 -7.19 -4.90
C ARG A 28 -33.51 -7.18 -5.34
N TYR A 29 -32.95 -8.36 -5.64
CA TYR A 29 -31.59 -8.45 -6.18
C TYR A 29 -31.47 -7.82 -7.58
N LEU A 30 -32.43 -8.07 -8.46
CA LEU A 30 -32.45 -7.48 -9.80
C LEU A 30 -32.52 -5.95 -9.75
N GLU A 31 -33.33 -5.38 -8.84
CA GLU A 31 -33.36 -3.94 -8.61
C GLU A 31 -32.03 -3.40 -8.09
N SER A 32 -31.37 -4.11 -7.17
CA SER A 32 -30.05 -3.69 -6.68
C SER A 32 -28.97 -3.71 -7.79
N VAL A 33 -29.02 -4.70 -8.68
CA VAL A 33 -28.12 -4.77 -9.86
C VAL A 33 -28.41 -3.61 -10.80
N LYS A 34 -29.68 -3.32 -11.06
CA LYS A 34 -30.10 -2.23 -11.94
C LYS A 34 -29.64 -0.87 -11.41
N LEU A 35 -29.86 -0.61 -10.13
CA LEU A 35 -29.38 0.61 -9.48
C LEU A 35 -27.86 0.78 -9.59
N ARG A 36 -27.11 -0.29 -9.32
CA ARG A 36 -25.65 -0.27 -9.45
C ARG A 36 -25.17 0.01 -10.88
N LEU A 37 -25.86 -0.53 -11.90
CA LEU A 37 -25.54 -0.24 -13.30
C LEU A 37 -25.82 1.23 -13.65
N TYR A 38 -26.89 1.82 -13.14
CA TYR A 38 -27.17 3.25 -13.31
C TYR A 38 -26.14 4.15 -12.63
N GLU A 39 -25.73 3.81 -11.43
CA GLU A 39 -24.66 4.53 -10.72
C GLU A 39 -23.35 4.50 -11.51
N ILE A 40 -22.98 3.33 -12.06
CA ILE A 40 -21.78 3.19 -12.90
C ILE A 40 -21.90 4.04 -14.16
N HIS A 41 -23.06 4.02 -14.83
CA HIS A 41 -23.31 4.83 -16.02
C HIS A 41 -23.15 6.31 -15.71
N ARG A 42 -23.79 6.79 -14.67
CA ARG A 42 -23.69 8.20 -14.22
C ARG A 42 -22.26 8.59 -13.87
N THR A 43 -21.53 7.72 -13.18
CA THR A 43 -20.11 8.00 -12.86
C THR A 43 -19.26 8.13 -14.12
N LEU A 44 -19.52 7.31 -15.16
CA LEU A 44 -18.84 7.42 -16.45
C LEU A 44 -19.16 8.73 -17.17
N GLU A 45 -20.42 9.20 -17.09
CA GLU A 45 -20.84 10.51 -17.62
C GLU A 45 -20.11 11.66 -16.91
N ASP A 46 -20.10 11.64 -15.57
CA ASP A 46 -19.47 12.67 -14.74
C ASP A 46 -17.94 12.72 -14.99
N GLU A 47 -17.31 11.58 -15.28
CA GLU A 47 -15.90 11.46 -15.62
C GLU A 47 -15.57 11.80 -17.10
N ASN A 48 -16.57 12.15 -17.93
CA ASN A 48 -16.42 12.36 -19.39
C ASN A 48 -15.73 11.19 -20.10
N LYS A 49 -15.96 9.95 -19.66
CA LYS A 49 -15.42 8.75 -20.27
C LYS A 49 -16.38 8.15 -21.30
N LEU A 50 -15.83 7.44 -22.26
CA LEU A 50 -16.61 6.69 -23.26
C LEU A 50 -17.52 5.67 -22.57
N ILE A 51 -18.84 5.86 -22.75
CA ILE A 51 -19.85 4.95 -22.22
C ILE A 51 -20.06 3.82 -23.23
N ASN A 52 -19.56 2.64 -22.90
CA ASN A 52 -19.82 1.45 -23.68
C ASN A 52 -20.15 0.25 -22.76
N PRO A 53 -20.87 -0.77 -23.26
CA PRO A 53 -21.26 -1.92 -22.46
C PRO A 53 -20.10 -2.70 -21.84
N ILE A 54 -18.95 -2.72 -22.50
CA ILE A 54 -17.73 -3.39 -22.03
C ILE A 54 -17.19 -2.69 -20.79
N GLU A 55 -17.15 -1.36 -20.79
CA GLU A 55 -16.67 -0.58 -19.66
C GLU A 55 -17.63 -0.68 -18.46
N ILE A 56 -18.94 -0.60 -18.71
CA ILE A 56 -19.95 -0.81 -17.66
C ILE A 56 -19.81 -2.20 -17.05
N LYS A 57 -19.66 -3.24 -17.88
CA LYS A 57 -19.47 -4.63 -17.42
C LYS A 57 -18.19 -4.76 -16.60
N ARG A 58 -17.09 -4.16 -17.03
CA ARG A 58 -15.81 -4.13 -16.31
C ARG A 58 -15.99 -3.56 -14.92
N ARG A 59 -16.56 -2.36 -14.80
CA ARG A 59 -16.82 -1.70 -13.51
C ARG A 59 -17.78 -2.49 -12.64
N PHE A 60 -18.85 -3.03 -13.23
CA PHE A 60 -19.81 -3.84 -12.49
C PHE A 60 -19.19 -5.09 -11.88
N LEU A 61 -18.27 -5.74 -12.60
CA LEU A 61 -17.53 -6.92 -12.14
C LEU A 61 -16.32 -6.57 -11.24
N GLY A 62 -16.05 -5.28 -11.00
CA GLY A 62 -14.88 -4.86 -10.24
C GLY A 62 -13.55 -5.11 -10.97
N LEU A 63 -13.60 -5.29 -12.30
CA LEU A 63 -12.40 -5.54 -13.11
C LEU A 63 -11.64 -4.25 -13.46
N ASP A 64 -12.23 -3.09 -13.20
CA ASP A 64 -11.64 -1.79 -13.48
C ASP A 64 -10.71 -1.30 -12.39
N GLU A 65 -10.92 -1.75 -11.20
CA GLU A 65 -9.99 -1.53 -10.13
C GLU A 65 -8.89 -2.61 -10.21
N LYS A 66 -7.95 -2.48 -11.14
CA LYS A 66 -6.59 -2.94 -10.85
C LYS A 66 -6.15 -2.09 -9.68
N HIS A 67 -6.56 -2.53 -8.49
CA HIS A 67 -6.04 -1.93 -7.26
C HIS A 67 -4.54 -2.01 -7.35
N LYS A 68 -3.88 -0.86 -7.43
CA LYS A 68 -2.43 -0.84 -7.29
C LYS A 68 -2.09 -1.46 -5.96
N MET A 69 -1.32 -2.53 -6.00
CA MET A 69 -0.89 -3.24 -4.80
C MET A 69 0.28 -2.51 -4.17
N PHE A 70 0.31 -2.46 -2.85
CA PHE A 70 1.31 -1.68 -2.12
C PHE A 70 2.74 -2.15 -2.40
N PHE A 71 2.97 -3.46 -2.42
CA PHE A 71 4.33 -3.97 -2.65
C PHE A 71 4.76 -3.87 -4.10
N GLU A 72 3.83 -3.96 -5.05
CA GLU A 72 4.10 -3.70 -6.46
C GLU A 72 4.62 -2.26 -6.64
N VAL A 73 3.89 -1.27 -6.11
CA VAL A 73 4.27 0.14 -6.21
C VAL A 73 5.59 0.43 -5.48
N PHE A 74 5.77 -0.16 -4.30
CA PHE A 74 7.00 0.01 -3.54
C PHE A 74 8.21 -0.60 -4.28
N GLN A 75 8.04 -1.77 -4.88
CA GLN A 75 9.09 -2.42 -5.67
C GLN A 75 9.43 -1.60 -6.92
N GLU A 76 8.42 -1.16 -7.69
CA GLU A 76 8.63 -0.27 -8.84
C GLU A 76 9.42 0.99 -8.46
N HIS A 77 9.11 1.60 -7.30
CA HIS A 77 9.87 2.73 -6.78
C HIS A 77 11.33 2.37 -6.50
N ASN A 78 11.57 1.24 -5.82
CA ASN A 78 12.93 0.81 -5.48
C ASN A 78 13.75 0.51 -6.75
N ASP A 79 13.12 -0.08 -7.77
CA ASP A 79 13.78 -0.41 -9.02
C ASP A 79 14.18 0.86 -9.80
N LYS A 80 13.28 1.86 -9.88
CA LYS A 80 13.60 3.17 -10.45
C LYS A 80 14.73 3.88 -9.71
N CYS A 81 14.73 3.82 -8.37
CA CYS A 81 15.82 4.39 -7.58
C CYS A 81 17.15 3.63 -7.77
N ARG A 82 17.08 2.33 -8.05
CA ARG A 82 18.27 1.49 -8.32
C ARG A 82 18.97 1.87 -9.63
N GLU A 83 18.22 2.27 -10.65
CA GLU A 83 18.76 2.77 -11.92
C GLU A 83 19.56 4.07 -11.75
N LEU A 84 19.32 4.82 -10.67
CA LEU A 84 19.97 6.08 -10.37
C LEU A 84 21.12 5.95 -9.35
N ILE A 85 21.59 4.73 -9.09
CA ILE A 85 22.76 4.51 -8.21
C ILE A 85 24.00 5.17 -8.83
N GLY A 86 24.72 5.92 -8.01
CA GLY A 86 25.91 6.69 -8.41
C GLY A 86 25.59 8.08 -8.95
N LYS A 87 24.31 8.41 -9.16
CA LYS A 87 23.82 9.77 -9.46
C LYS A 87 23.09 10.34 -8.24
N ASP A 88 21.83 9.95 -8.07
CA ASP A 88 20.94 10.48 -7.03
C ASP A 88 20.95 9.63 -5.74
N TYR A 89 21.31 8.35 -5.85
CA TYR A 89 21.25 7.41 -4.73
C TYR A 89 22.56 6.67 -4.52
N ALA A 90 22.91 6.52 -3.23
CA ALA A 90 23.95 5.58 -2.83
C ALA A 90 23.40 4.14 -2.75
N LYS A 91 24.22 3.15 -3.03
CA LYS A 91 23.88 1.73 -2.97
C LYS A 91 23.26 1.31 -1.62
N VAL A 92 23.82 1.87 -0.52
CA VAL A 92 23.32 1.68 0.85
C VAL A 92 21.88 2.20 1.03
N THR A 93 21.50 3.27 0.32
CA THR A 93 20.13 3.82 0.38
C THR A 93 19.11 2.84 -0.20
N ILE A 94 19.44 2.24 -1.34
CA ILE A 94 18.56 1.25 -1.99
C ILE A 94 18.44 -0.01 -1.11
N SER A 95 19.54 -0.50 -0.54
CA SER A 95 19.51 -1.64 0.40
C SER A 95 18.59 -1.37 1.60
N ARG A 96 18.53 -0.11 2.07
CA ARG A 96 17.61 0.30 3.14
C ARG A 96 16.15 0.28 2.68
N PHE A 97 15.86 0.71 1.44
CA PHE A 97 14.52 0.65 0.87
C PHE A 97 14.03 -0.79 0.75
N ASP A 98 14.89 -1.69 0.26
CA ASP A 98 14.59 -3.13 0.14
C ASP A 98 14.36 -3.77 1.52
N THR A 99 15.13 -3.39 2.51
CA THR A 99 14.95 -3.86 3.90
C THR A 99 13.63 -3.36 4.50
N CYS A 100 13.27 -2.11 4.24
CA CYS A 100 11.99 -1.53 4.66
C CYS A 100 10.82 -2.33 4.06
N LEU A 101 10.83 -2.59 2.76
CA LEU A 101 9.84 -3.40 2.06
C LEU A 101 9.77 -4.83 2.63
N LYS A 102 10.93 -5.47 2.84
CA LYS A 102 11.01 -6.81 3.43
C LYS A 102 10.32 -6.88 4.80
N TYR A 103 10.58 -5.91 5.67
CA TYR A 103 9.99 -5.88 7.01
C TYR A 103 8.48 -5.60 6.97
N PHE A 104 8.03 -4.78 6.03
CA PHE A 104 6.60 -4.53 5.84
C PHE A 104 5.87 -5.81 5.37
N LYS A 105 6.43 -6.52 4.39
CA LYS A 105 5.94 -7.84 3.95
C LYS A 105 5.83 -8.83 5.11
N GLU A 106 6.88 -8.89 5.93
CA GLU A 106 6.90 -9.79 7.09
C GLU A 106 5.83 -9.43 8.13
N MET A 107 5.62 -8.15 8.39
CA MET A 107 4.57 -7.68 9.31
C MET A 107 3.18 -8.05 8.78
N LEU A 108 2.87 -7.76 7.51
CA LEU A 108 1.57 -8.09 6.92
C LEU A 108 1.31 -9.60 6.95
N LEU A 109 2.31 -10.40 6.62
CA LEU A 109 2.16 -11.85 6.64
C LEU A 109 1.90 -12.38 8.06
N LYS A 110 2.63 -11.87 9.07
CA LYS A 110 2.52 -12.36 10.45
C LYS A 110 1.28 -11.88 11.19
N GLN A 111 0.85 -10.64 10.95
CA GLN A 111 -0.25 -10.03 11.71
C GLN A 111 -1.59 -10.10 10.98
N TYR A 112 -1.58 -10.06 9.65
CA TYR A 112 -2.79 -10.00 8.84
C TYR A 112 -2.98 -11.21 7.94
N HIS A 113 -2.00 -12.13 7.87
CA HIS A 113 -1.99 -13.28 6.97
C HIS A 113 -2.14 -12.91 5.49
N LEU A 114 -1.71 -11.69 5.12
CA LEU A 114 -1.78 -11.14 3.76
C LEU A 114 -0.41 -11.20 3.09
N LYS A 115 -0.41 -11.58 1.80
CA LYS A 115 0.80 -11.56 0.96
C LYS A 115 1.08 -10.17 0.39
N ASP A 116 0.05 -9.37 0.19
CA ASP A 116 0.10 -7.98 -0.25
C ASP A 116 -1.21 -7.29 0.15
N ILE A 117 -1.30 -5.97 0.01
CA ILE A 117 -2.46 -5.18 0.37
C ILE A 117 -2.74 -4.13 -0.70
N PRO A 118 -4.02 -3.90 -1.10
CA PRO A 118 -4.37 -2.80 -1.99
C PRO A 118 -3.95 -1.45 -1.39
N MET A 119 -3.45 -0.55 -2.24
CA MET A 119 -3.06 0.81 -1.80
C MET A 119 -4.17 1.52 -1.04
N LYS A 120 -5.43 1.39 -1.47
CA LYS A 120 -6.60 1.99 -0.83
C LYS A 120 -6.82 1.55 0.62
N GLU A 121 -6.35 0.38 0.99
CA GLU A 121 -6.50 -0.18 2.33
C GLU A 121 -5.39 0.24 3.29
N ILE A 122 -4.31 0.86 2.78
CA ILE A 122 -3.25 1.42 3.63
C ILE A 122 -3.82 2.59 4.42
N ASN A 123 -3.91 2.41 5.72
CA ASN A 123 -4.47 3.39 6.65
C ASN A 123 -3.54 3.63 7.85
N ASN A 124 -3.93 4.58 8.71
CA ASN A 124 -3.15 4.96 9.88
C ASN A 124 -2.88 3.76 10.82
N ALA A 125 -3.85 2.86 11.02
CA ALA A 125 -3.70 1.70 11.90
C ALA A 125 -2.59 0.75 11.39
N ILE A 126 -2.52 0.50 10.09
CA ILE A 126 -1.47 -0.33 9.48
C ILE A 126 -0.09 0.32 9.67
N ILE A 127 0.01 1.66 9.51
CA ILE A 127 1.26 2.39 9.74
C ILE A 127 1.69 2.28 11.21
N GLN A 128 0.78 2.47 12.16
CA GLN A 128 1.07 2.33 13.58
C GLN A 128 1.51 0.90 13.94
N ASN A 129 0.83 -0.11 13.39
CA ASN A 129 1.21 -1.51 13.59
C ASN A 129 2.59 -1.82 13.02
N TYR A 130 2.95 -1.19 11.88
CA TYR A 130 4.29 -1.35 11.33
C TYR A 130 5.35 -0.69 12.21
N ILE A 131 5.12 0.52 12.73
CA ILE A 131 6.00 1.17 13.71
C ILE A 131 6.20 0.27 14.93
N HIS A 132 5.11 -0.25 15.52
CA HIS A 132 5.16 -1.17 16.64
C HIS A 132 5.94 -2.44 16.31
N PHE A 133 5.72 -3.04 15.14
CA PHE A 133 6.45 -4.23 14.69
C PHE A 133 7.95 -3.98 14.58
N LEU A 134 8.36 -2.85 14.02
CA LEU A 134 9.78 -2.48 13.90
C LEU A 134 10.44 -2.33 15.27
N LYS A 135 9.76 -1.72 16.23
CA LYS A 135 10.27 -1.54 17.59
C LYS A 135 10.29 -2.86 18.38
N SER A 136 9.17 -3.60 18.38
CA SER A 136 8.99 -4.76 19.25
C SER A 136 9.58 -6.06 18.69
N LYS A 137 9.50 -6.29 17.38
CA LYS A 137 9.94 -7.55 16.75
C LYS A 137 11.28 -7.45 16.06
N LYS A 138 11.67 -6.25 15.61
CA LYS A 138 12.97 -6.00 14.99
C LYS A 138 13.95 -5.30 15.92
N ASN A 139 13.49 -4.87 17.10
CA ASN A 139 14.29 -4.17 18.11
C ASN A 139 15.06 -2.97 17.54
N LEU A 140 14.42 -2.21 16.65
CA LEU A 140 15.07 -1.08 15.99
C LEU A 140 14.97 0.19 16.85
N GLN A 141 16.06 0.95 16.87
CA GLN A 141 16.11 2.25 17.51
C GLN A 141 15.23 3.28 16.81
N GLU A 142 14.73 4.28 17.56
CA GLU A 142 13.78 5.30 17.11
C GLU A 142 14.18 5.93 15.77
N ASN A 143 15.41 6.43 15.66
CA ASN A 143 15.89 7.08 14.45
C ASN A 143 15.91 6.14 13.22
N THR A 144 16.11 4.84 13.44
CA THR A 144 16.04 3.85 12.35
C THR A 144 14.60 3.61 11.92
N VAL A 145 13.68 3.52 12.88
CA VAL A 145 12.24 3.43 12.60
C VAL A 145 11.77 4.65 11.80
N ILE A 146 12.15 5.85 12.23
CA ILE A 146 11.81 7.10 11.53
C ILE A 146 12.32 7.09 10.08
N ARG A 147 13.55 6.61 9.85
CA ARG A 147 14.10 6.48 8.48
C ARG A 147 13.27 5.55 7.61
N TYR A 148 12.78 4.42 8.14
CA TYR A 148 11.88 3.53 7.40
C TYR A 148 10.52 4.18 7.17
N MET A 149 9.98 4.89 8.17
CA MET A 149 8.72 5.60 8.01
C MET A 149 8.79 6.71 6.95
N LYS A 150 9.93 7.42 6.84
CA LYS A 150 10.14 8.39 5.75
C LYS A 150 10.05 7.75 4.37
N VAL A 151 10.52 6.51 4.22
CA VAL A 151 10.40 5.75 2.95
C VAL A 151 8.94 5.40 2.67
N VAL A 152 8.24 4.80 3.65
CA VAL A 152 6.81 4.45 3.51
C VAL A 152 5.97 5.70 3.20
N LYS A 153 6.25 6.82 3.90
CA LYS A 153 5.57 8.10 3.65
C LYS A 153 5.80 8.61 2.23
N LYS A 154 6.99 8.43 1.66
CA LYS A 154 7.27 8.77 0.26
C LYS A 154 6.38 7.97 -0.70
N ILE A 155 6.23 6.65 -0.48
CA ILE A 155 5.37 5.78 -1.29
C ILE A 155 3.89 6.19 -1.18
N THR A 156 3.40 6.43 0.04
CA THR A 156 2.00 6.84 0.24
C THR A 156 1.71 8.24 -0.30
N ASN A 157 2.66 9.17 -0.23
CA ASN A 157 2.52 10.49 -0.85
C ASN A 157 2.46 10.39 -2.38
N MET A 158 3.27 9.52 -2.99
CA MET A 158 3.19 9.23 -4.42
C MET A 158 1.82 8.61 -4.79
N ALA A 159 1.31 7.71 -3.96
CA ALA A 159 -0.02 7.13 -4.16
C ALA A 159 -1.14 8.18 -4.04
N LEU A 160 -1.02 9.12 -3.11
CA LEU A 160 -1.96 10.22 -2.95
C LEU A 160 -1.94 11.15 -4.18
N ALA A 161 -0.76 11.51 -4.65
CA ALA A 161 -0.58 12.34 -5.85
C ALA A 161 -1.15 11.70 -7.13
N ASN A 162 -1.18 10.37 -7.20
CA ASN A 162 -1.76 9.61 -8.31
C ASN A 162 -3.21 9.18 -8.09
N ASN A 163 -3.87 9.65 -7.02
CA ASN A 163 -5.25 9.29 -6.66
C ASN A 163 -5.47 7.78 -6.47
N TRP A 164 -4.44 7.05 -6.01
CA TRP A 164 -4.56 5.64 -5.66
C TRP A 164 -5.05 5.43 -4.22
N ILE A 165 -4.95 6.48 -3.41
CA ILE A 165 -5.52 6.59 -2.06
C ILE A 165 -6.21 7.94 -1.90
N ASP A 166 -7.28 7.97 -1.11
CA ASP A 166 -8.10 9.17 -0.89
C ASP A 166 -7.62 10.01 0.30
N LYS A 167 -6.98 9.37 1.28
CA LYS A 167 -6.56 10.00 2.54
C LYS A 167 -5.11 9.69 2.84
N ASN A 168 -4.41 10.65 3.45
CA ASN A 168 -3.03 10.45 3.88
C ASN A 168 -2.98 9.52 5.12
N PRO A 169 -2.38 8.31 5.02
CA PRO A 169 -2.28 7.39 6.15
C PRO A 169 -1.37 7.88 7.29
N PHE A 170 -0.53 8.88 7.02
CA PHE A 170 0.36 9.52 8.01
C PHE A 170 -0.26 10.75 8.68
N MET A 171 -1.56 11.01 8.50
CA MET A 171 -2.23 12.10 9.19
C MET A 171 -2.08 11.92 10.70
N ASN A 172 -1.65 13.00 11.39
CA ASN A 172 -1.39 13.03 12.85
C ASN A 172 -0.23 12.11 13.32
N ILE A 173 0.64 11.63 12.42
CA ILE A 173 1.87 10.96 12.81
C ILE A 173 3.04 11.95 12.70
N HIS A 174 3.59 12.31 13.83
CA HIS A 174 4.76 13.19 13.94
C HIS A 174 5.98 12.37 14.35
N PHE A 175 7.11 12.64 13.73
CA PHE A 175 8.36 11.99 14.02
C PHE A 175 9.35 13.01 14.60
N HIS A 176 9.91 12.68 15.75
CA HIS A 176 10.97 13.47 16.38
C HIS A 176 12.25 12.64 16.39
N GLU A 177 13.23 13.08 15.61
CA GLU A 177 14.54 12.42 15.62
C GLU A 177 15.25 12.72 16.96
N GLN A 178 15.76 11.67 17.56
CA GLN A 178 16.59 11.81 18.76
C GLN A 178 17.98 12.30 18.37
N GLU A 179 18.44 13.29 19.07
CA GLU A 179 19.80 13.81 18.92
C GLU A 179 20.80 12.74 19.38
N VAL A 180 21.75 12.41 18.54
CA VAL A 180 22.79 11.41 18.86
C VAL A 180 24.10 12.15 19.01
N HIS A 181 24.54 12.31 20.24
CA HIS A 181 25.90 12.77 20.52
C HIS A 181 26.88 11.68 20.09
N LYS A 182 27.68 11.98 19.10
CA LYS A 182 28.79 11.13 18.70
C LYS A 182 30.05 11.68 19.37
N GLU A 183 30.68 10.83 20.14
CA GLU A 183 32.02 11.13 20.60
C GLU A 183 32.97 11.16 19.39
N PHE A 184 33.87 12.06 19.38
CA PHE A 184 34.92 12.21 18.39
C PHE A 184 36.27 12.23 19.09
N LEU A 185 37.27 11.72 18.39
CA LEU A 185 38.63 11.69 18.92
C LEU A 185 39.15 13.11 19.11
N THR A 186 39.77 13.38 20.25
CA THR A 186 40.54 14.59 20.46
C THR A 186 41.78 14.60 19.56
N LYS A 187 42.44 15.76 19.44
CA LYS A 187 43.68 15.84 18.65
C LYS A 187 44.77 14.94 19.22
N GLU A 188 44.84 14.84 20.54
CA GLU A 188 45.81 14.00 21.27
C GLU A 188 45.55 12.52 21.01
N GLU A 189 44.30 12.08 21.09
CA GLU A 189 43.89 10.69 20.77
C GLU A 189 44.12 10.34 19.30
N LEU A 190 43.90 11.29 18.40
CA LEU A 190 44.17 11.10 16.96
C LEU A 190 45.69 10.92 16.71
N GLU A 191 46.56 11.72 17.38
CA GLU A 191 48.01 11.56 17.25
C GLU A 191 48.52 10.24 17.86
N ILE A 192 47.92 9.78 18.96
CA ILE A 192 48.20 8.46 19.54
C ILE A 192 47.90 7.36 18.55
N LEU A 193 46.70 7.42 17.87
CA LEU A 193 46.32 6.47 16.86
C LEU A 193 47.24 6.49 15.63
N ARG A 194 47.66 7.70 15.21
CA ARG A 194 48.51 7.90 14.04
C ARG A 194 49.93 7.35 14.24
N THR A 195 50.43 7.41 15.47
CA THR A 195 51.79 6.96 15.83
C THR A 195 51.82 5.51 16.32
N LYS A 196 50.63 4.91 16.56
CA LYS A 196 50.53 3.54 17.07
C LYS A 196 50.83 2.52 15.99
N VAL A 197 51.85 1.69 16.24
CA VAL A 197 52.10 0.51 15.40
C VAL A 197 51.10 -0.59 15.78
N PHE A 198 50.33 -1.06 14.83
CA PHE A 198 49.38 -2.15 15.03
C PHE A 198 50.00 -3.49 14.66
N ASN A 199 49.85 -4.49 15.54
CA ASN A 199 50.31 -5.85 15.27
C ASN A 199 49.42 -6.64 14.28
N VAL A 200 48.42 -5.98 13.69
CA VAL A 200 47.48 -6.57 12.77
C VAL A 200 47.56 -5.85 11.43
N PRO A 201 48.06 -6.54 10.34
CA PRO A 201 48.28 -5.88 9.05
C PRO A 201 47.06 -5.23 8.39
N ARG A 202 45.86 -5.54 8.86
CA ARG A 202 44.61 -4.96 8.36
C ARG A 202 44.30 -3.57 8.95
N LEU A 203 45.04 -3.15 9.98
CA LEU A 203 44.84 -1.88 10.71
C LEU A 203 45.97 -0.86 10.43
N GLU A 204 46.96 -1.22 9.63
CA GLU A 204 47.95 -0.33 9.03
C GLU A 204 47.40 0.25 7.71
#